data_34cc1d67615e19ce345f170ae02e29b9
#
_entry.id   34cc1d67615e19ce345f170ae02e29b9
#
_cell.length_a   1.000
_cell.length_b   1.000
_cell.length_c   1.000
_cell.angle_alpha   90.00
_cell.angle_beta   90.00
_cell.angle_gamma   90.00
#
_symmetry.space_group_name_H-M   'P 1'
#
loop_
_entity.id
_entity.type
_entity.pdbx_description
1 polymer ?
#
loop_
_entity_poly.entity_id
_entity_poly.type
_entity_poly.pdbx_seq_one_letter_code
_entity_poly.pdbx_strand_id
1 'polypeptide(L)'
;MKRIFSTLVAIFAISSLAAQLPASPFTVVACPDQDTRNSINISWGVDTLSDATSVRYTRASDTAWKRARMVEAATHLCTTYDGISSKTPQGKTYNEDARFIKCEATLSGLRPNTDYIYSIGSGDKWSEPRHFRTSGAKEWSACLISDFHAYTPLPHRVDAGMAMISTVEKYDPSIDWVLHLGDITAWGGSYSFWSDLYSRKPFHDYMWAGVNGNHDNMTRVNGQSNAFIRDANFYPRNGYGDEMGVCYYFYYGDALFIMLNNEVMRKDEGLAEAQAWVRKVVEQNKARYVIVCEHYQWFFGHDGKSSQYGRWCELFDELGVDLALAGNNHIYVRTAPLYAGEATDGKRGTVYVQLPSSDNERGQAIKDMPKQNEDKIRATWYEGPQTVGAIHLAADKKHLVLTLLDRNGNEIDKCEVLAKKK
;
A
#
# COMPACT_ATOMS: atom_id res chain seq x y z
N MET A 1 -0.16 -68.20 -38.76
CA MET A 1 -0.55 -67.52 -37.53
C MET A 1 0.25 -66.20 -37.37
N LYS A 2 -0.30 -65.09 -37.75
CA LYS A 2 0.33 -63.77 -37.60
C LYS A 2 -0.20 -63.15 -36.29
N ARG A 3 0.69 -62.91 -35.34
CA ARG A 3 0.37 -62.19 -34.11
C ARG A 3 0.43 -60.70 -34.38
N ILE A 4 -0.69 -60.01 -34.20
CA ILE A 4 -0.81 -58.57 -34.24
C ILE A 4 -0.51 -58.07 -32.81
N PHE A 5 0.58 -57.34 -32.65
CA PHE A 5 0.87 -56.57 -31.43
C PHE A 5 0.15 -55.21 -31.53
N SER A 6 -0.88 -55.04 -30.75
CA SER A 6 -1.50 -53.71 -30.52
C SER A 6 -0.70 -52.93 -29.46
N THR A 7 -0.01 -51.91 -29.91
CA THR A 7 0.68 -50.98 -29.00
C THR A 7 -0.36 -49.97 -28.48
N LEU A 8 -0.72 -50.08 -27.21
CA LEU A 8 -1.54 -49.09 -26.53
C LEU A 8 -0.65 -47.87 -26.25
N VAL A 9 -0.88 -46.77 -26.97
CA VAL A 9 -0.29 -45.46 -26.62
C VAL A 9 -1.15 -44.85 -25.53
N ALA A 10 -0.67 -44.89 -24.30
CA ALA A 10 -1.28 -44.14 -23.18
C ALA A 10 -0.93 -42.64 -23.37
N ILE A 11 -1.91 -41.86 -23.80
CA ILE A 11 -1.82 -40.40 -23.79
C ILE A 11 -1.98 -39.97 -22.35
N PHE A 12 -0.89 -39.68 -21.67
CA PHE A 12 -0.93 -38.93 -20.41
C PHE A 12 -1.34 -37.49 -20.75
N ALA A 13 -2.60 -37.16 -20.51
CA ALA A 13 -3.04 -35.81 -20.42
C ALA A 13 -2.40 -35.19 -19.15
N ILE A 14 -1.34 -34.41 -19.35
CA ILE A 14 -0.83 -33.54 -18.31
C ILE A 14 -1.91 -32.45 -18.15
N SER A 15 -2.85 -32.67 -17.24
CA SER A 15 -3.69 -31.60 -16.76
C SER A 15 -2.76 -30.66 -15.97
N SER A 16 -2.36 -29.54 -16.54
CA SER A 16 -1.86 -28.44 -15.76
C SER A 16 -2.95 -28.13 -14.72
N LEU A 17 -2.68 -28.34 -13.45
CA LEU A 17 -3.54 -27.84 -12.41
C LEU A 17 -3.52 -26.31 -12.57
N ALA A 18 -4.61 -25.76 -13.11
CA ALA A 18 -4.82 -24.32 -13.05
C ALA A 18 -5.03 -23.94 -11.58
N ALA A 19 -4.43 -22.84 -11.16
CA ALA A 19 -4.64 -22.32 -9.81
C ALA A 19 -6.14 -22.14 -9.57
N GLN A 20 -6.61 -22.64 -8.42
CA GLN A 20 -8.00 -22.46 -8.04
C GLN A 20 -8.21 -21.03 -7.58
N LEU A 21 -8.90 -20.24 -8.40
CA LEU A 21 -9.28 -18.86 -8.06
C LEU A 21 -10.20 -18.85 -6.83
N PRO A 22 -10.09 -17.81 -5.98
CA PRO A 22 -11.06 -17.58 -4.92
C PRO A 22 -12.48 -17.39 -5.46
N ALA A 23 -13.48 -17.50 -4.58
CA ALA A 23 -14.86 -17.18 -4.97
C ALA A 23 -14.97 -15.74 -5.45
N SER A 24 -15.63 -15.53 -6.59
CA SER A 24 -15.83 -14.19 -7.16
C SER A 24 -16.89 -13.38 -6.39
N PRO A 25 -16.69 -12.05 -6.21
CA PRO A 25 -15.49 -11.27 -6.52
C PRO A 25 -14.39 -11.44 -5.47
N PHE A 26 -13.13 -11.32 -5.89
CA PHE A 26 -11.97 -11.43 -4.98
C PHE A 26 -11.02 -10.23 -5.16
N THR A 27 -10.03 -10.08 -4.26
CA THR A 27 -9.07 -8.98 -4.26
C THR A 27 -9.76 -7.62 -4.37
N VAL A 28 -10.88 -7.47 -3.64
CA VAL A 28 -11.69 -6.25 -3.70
C VAL A 28 -11.10 -5.20 -2.78
N VAL A 29 -10.80 -4.01 -3.31
CA VAL A 29 -10.25 -2.91 -2.52
C VAL A 29 -10.73 -1.55 -3.03
N ALA A 30 -10.97 -0.63 -2.10
CA ALA A 30 -11.14 0.79 -2.40
C ALA A 30 -9.78 1.48 -2.36
N CYS A 31 -9.41 2.15 -3.43
CA CYS A 31 -8.17 2.88 -3.60
C CYS A 31 -8.44 4.39 -3.73
N PRO A 32 -7.47 5.27 -3.43
CA PRO A 32 -7.64 6.68 -3.74
C PRO A 32 -7.77 6.90 -5.25
N ASP A 33 -8.60 7.85 -5.64
CA ASP A 33 -8.45 8.57 -6.89
C ASP A 33 -7.67 9.86 -6.64
N GLN A 34 -7.37 10.64 -7.65
CA GLN A 34 -6.53 11.85 -7.52
C GLN A 34 -7.05 12.83 -6.47
N ASP A 35 -8.35 12.98 -6.31
CA ASP A 35 -8.96 13.82 -5.26
C ASP A 35 -10.05 13.02 -4.50
N THR A 36 -9.68 12.50 -3.35
CA THR A 36 -10.54 11.65 -2.53
C THR A 36 -11.73 12.37 -1.88
N ARG A 37 -11.85 13.68 -2.06
CA ARG A 37 -13.04 14.44 -1.62
C ARG A 37 -14.27 14.13 -2.46
N ASN A 38 -14.07 13.76 -3.73
CA ASN A 38 -15.18 13.61 -4.67
C ASN A 38 -15.10 12.37 -5.56
N SER A 39 -14.04 11.58 -5.47
CA SER A 39 -13.87 10.35 -6.24
C SER A 39 -13.03 9.31 -5.51
N ILE A 40 -13.36 8.03 -5.72
CA ILE A 40 -12.68 6.85 -5.18
C ILE A 40 -12.65 5.79 -6.26
N ASN A 41 -11.53 5.08 -6.37
CA ASN A 41 -11.35 3.96 -7.26
C ASN A 41 -11.67 2.64 -6.55
N ILE A 42 -12.36 1.73 -7.24
CA ILE A 42 -12.63 0.38 -6.77
C ILE A 42 -11.98 -0.62 -7.72
N SER A 43 -11.27 -1.57 -7.16
CA SER A 43 -10.53 -2.63 -7.84
C SER A 43 -10.98 -3.98 -7.36
N TRP A 44 -11.21 -4.94 -8.29
CA TRP A 44 -11.49 -6.33 -7.95
C TRP A 44 -11.16 -7.29 -9.09
N GLY A 45 -11.06 -8.56 -8.76
CA GLY A 45 -10.95 -9.65 -9.71
C GLY A 45 -12.22 -10.50 -9.74
N VAL A 46 -12.53 -11.07 -10.90
CA VAL A 46 -13.59 -12.08 -11.04
C VAL A 46 -13.13 -13.22 -11.94
N ASP A 47 -13.69 -14.39 -11.73
CA ASP A 47 -13.52 -15.51 -12.63
C ASP A 47 -13.93 -15.13 -14.07
N THR A 48 -13.26 -15.73 -15.07
CA THR A 48 -13.53 -15.44 -16.50
C THR A 48 -14.95 -15.76 -16.96
N LEU A 49 -15.72 -16.50 -16.17
CA LEU A 49 -17.12 -16.85 -16.43
C LEU A 49 -18.09 -15.99 -15.60
N SER A 50 -17.59 -15.14 -14.73
CA SER A 50 -18.39 -14.30 -13.84
C SER A 50 -18.88 -13.04 -14.56
N ASP A 51 -20.11 -12.65 -14.30
CA ASP A 51 -20.71 -11.38 -14.73
C ASP A 51 -20.66 -10.27 -13.67
N ALA A 52 -19.98 -10.50 -12.53
CA ALA A 52 -19.89 -9.53 -11.44
C ALA A 52 -18.92 -8.36 -11.77
N THR A 53 -19.24 -7.63 -12.83
CA THR A 53 -18.42 -6.55 -13.41
C THR A 53 -18.92 -5.16 -13.09
N SER A 54 -19.92 -5.02 -12.21
CA SER A 54 -20.47 -3.73 -11.80
C SER A 54 -20.26 -3.48 -10.31
N VAL A 55 -20.18 -2.20 -9.95
CA VAL A 55 -20.22 -1.73 -8.57
C VAL A 55 -21.44 -0.85 -8.36
N ARG A 56 -22.23 -1.15 -7.33
CA ARG A 56 -23.25 -0.23 -6.83
C ARG A 56 -22.77 0.43 -5.55
N TYR A 57 -23.15 1.68 -5.34
CA TYR A 57 -22.75 2.42 -4.15
C TYR A 57 -23.80 3.45 -3.75
N THR A 58 -23.84 3.74 -2.46
CA THR A 58 -24.70 4.76 -1.86
C THR A 58 -24.08 5.27 -0.57
N ARG A 59 -24.65 6.33 0.02
CA ARG A 59 -24.23 6.78 1.35
C ARG A 59 -24.53 5.69 2.39
N ALA A 60 -23.66 5.51 3.37
CA ALA A 60 -23.81 4.48 4.40
C ALA A 60 -25.15 4.57 5.18
N SER A 61 -25.76 5.77 5.24
CA SER A 61 -27.09 5.97 5.84
C SER A 61 -28.25 5.39 5.01
N ASP A 62 -28.03 5.01 3.75
CA ASP A 62 -29.04 4.39 2.87
C ASP A 62 -28.88 2.87 2.80
N THR A 63 -29.04 2.20 3.92
CA THR A 63 -28.88 0.75 4.04
C THR A 63 -29.84 -0.07 3.18
N ALA A 64 -30.93 0.52 2.72
CA ALA A 64 -31.90 -0.10 1.81
C ALA A 64 -31.57 0.09 0.33
N TRP A 65 -30.43 0.73 -0.01
CA TRP A 65 -29.96 0.96 -1.37
C TRP A 65 -30.94 1.73 -2.29
N LYS A 66 -31.86 2.52 -1.71
CA LYS A 66 -32.90 3.25 -2.45
C LYS A 66 -32.36 4.33 -3.38
N ARG A 67 -31.17 4.85 -3.08
CA ARG A 67 -30.48 5.89 -3.85
C ARG A 67 -29.15 5.39 -4.42
N ALA A 68 -29.02 4.09 -4.55
CA ALA A 68 -27.82 3.50 -5.10
C ALA A 68 -27.57 3.99 -6.53
N ARG A 69 -26.34 4.31 -6.79
CA ARG A 69 -25.79 4.54 -8.12
C ARG A 69 -25.02 3.29 -8.53
N MET A 70 -24.87 3.08 -9.82
CA MET A 70 -24.15 1.94 -10.38
C MET A 70 -23.14 2.42 -11.41
N VAL A 71 -21.99 1.77 -11.43
CA VAL A 71 -20.92 1.98 -12.42
C VAL A 71 -20.51 0.61 -12.94
N GLU A 72 -20.49 0.47 -14.25
CA GLU A 72 -19.89 -0.68 -14.90
C GLU A 72 -18.37 -0.50 -14.97
N ALA A 73 -17.62 -1.54 -14.64
CA ALA A 73 -16.18 -1.49 -14.62
C ALA A 73 -15.57 -1.53 -16.02
N ALA A 74 -14.46 -0.85 -16.19
CA ALA A 74 -13.51 -1.20 -17.23
C ALA A 74 -12.89 -2.57 -16.89
N THR A 75 -12.84 -3.47 -17.87
CA THR A 75 -12.40 -4.84 -17.65
C THR A 75 -11.25 -5.21 -18.58
N HIS A 76 -10.31 -5.99 -18.07
CA HIS A 76 -9.27 -6.60 -18.91
C HIS A 76 -8.88 -7.98 -18.38
N LEU A 77 -8.41 -8.84 -19.32
CA LEU A 77 -7.92 -10.14 -18.93
C LEU A 77 -6.55 -9.99 -18.26
N CYS A 78 -6.48 -10.42 -17.01
CA CYS A 78 -5.24 -10.55 -16.27
C CYS A 78 -4.75 -12.00 -16.41
N THR A 79 -3.48 -12.16 -16.80
CA THR A 79 -2.77 -13.42 -16.74
C THR A 79 -1.62 -13.24 -15.79
N THR A 80 -1.63 -13.98 -14.72
CA THR A 80 -0.64 -13.91 -13.65
C THR A 80 -0.19 -15.30 -13.28
N TYR A 81 0.70 -15.35 -12.33
CA TYR A 81 1.31 -16.58 -11.90
C TYR A 81 1.26 -16.65 -10.38
N ASP A 82 0.82 -17.79 -9.86
CA ASP A 82 0.88 -18.02 -8.43
C ASP A 82 2.10 -18.88 -8.12
N GLY A 83 3.21 -18.21 -7.77
CA GLY A 83 4.42 -18.94 -7.56
C GLY A 83 5.48 -18.22 -6.74
N ILE A 84 6.21 -19.03 -6.03
CA ILE A 84 7.45 -18.64 -5.35
C ILE A 84 8.60 -19.50 -5.90
N SER A 85 9.73 -18.88 -6.22
CA SER A 85 10.89 -19.59 -6.73
C SER A 85 11.73 -20.26 -5.64
N SER A 86 11.50 -19.93 -4.38
CA SER A 86 12.14 -20.57 -3.24
C SER A 86 11.22 -21.61 -2.62
N LYS A 87 11.79 -22.60 -1.99
CA LYS A 87 11.01 -23.55 -1.19
C LYS A 87 10.29 -22.80 -0.08
N THR A 88 9.00 -23.05 0.07
CA THR A 88 8.27 -22.63 1.27
C THR A 88 8.93 -23.21 2.52
N PRO A 89 8.61 -22.73 3.73
CA PRO A 89 9.02 -23.39 4.97
C PRO A 89 8.64 -24.90 5.01
N GLN A 90 7.59 -25.29 4.28
CA GLN A 90 7.16 -26.68 4.14
C GLN A 90 7.84 -27.41 2.97
N GLY A 91 8.80 -26.80 2.30
CA GLY A 91 9.54 -27.39 1.20
C GLY A 91 8.76 -27.49 -0.14
N LYS A 92 7.60 -26.83 -0.24
CA LYS A 92 6.78 -26.83 -1.46
C LYS A 92 7.18 -25.68 -2.39
N THR A 93 7.14 -25.94 -3.69
CA THR A 93 7.24 -24.93 -4.73
C THR A 93 5.85 -24.74 -5.32
N TYR A 94 5.39 -23.49 -5.41
CA TYR A 94 4.15 -23.14 -6.09
C TYR A 94 4.51 -22.61 -7.48
N ASN A 95 3.83 -23.14 -8.49
CA ASN A 95 4.02 -22.76 -9.89
C ASN A 95 2.70 -22.99 -10.62
N GLU A 96 1.77 -22.07 -10.49
CA GLU A 96 0.45 -22.21 -11.10
C GLU A 96 0.08 -20.94 -11.86
N ASP A 97 -0.33 -21.09 -13.11
CA ASP A 97 -0.86 -19.98 -13.89
C ASP A 97 -2.28 -19.64 -13.42
N ALA A 98 -2.58 -18.36 -13.30
CA ALA A 98 -3.91 -17.86 -12.98
C ALA A 98 -4.38 -16.89 -14.06
N ARG A 99 -5.66 -17.01 -14.43
CA ARG A 99 -6.33 -16.11 -15.39
C ARG A 99 -7.66 -15.67 -14.81
N PHE A 100 -7.87 -14.36 -14.77
CA PHE A 100 -9.11 -13.78 -14.29
C PHE A 100 -9.39 -12.45 -15.00
N ILE A 101 -10.60 -11.95 -14.86
CA ILE A 101 -10.95 -10.61 -15.32
C ILE A 101 -10.67 -9.62 -14.20
N LYS A 102 -9.79 -8.65 -14.45
CA LYS A 102 -9.58 -7.48 -13.62
C LYS A 102 -10.65 -6.45 -13.94
N CYS A 103 -11.28 -5.92 -12.90
CA CYS A 103 -12.30 -4.90 -12.96
C CYS A 103 -11.84 -3.63 -12.27
N GLU A 104 -12.09 -2.48 -12.88
CA GLU A 104 -11.70 -1.15 -12.39
C GLU A 104 -12.86 -0.18 -12.56
N ALA A 105 -13.28 0.47 -11.48
CA ALA A 105 -14.35 1.46 -11.54
C ALA A 105 -14.00 2.70 -10.71
N THR A 106 -14.15 3.89 -11.29
CA THR A 106 -14.03 5.16 -10.58
C THR A 106 -15.41 5.65 -10.15
N LEU A 107 -15.63 5.78 -8.86
CA LEU A 107 -16.83 6.35 -8.28
C LEU A 107 -16.64 7.87 -8.16
N SER A 108 -17.31 8.64 -9.01
CA SER A 108 -17.17 10.09 -9.10
C SER A 108 -18.43 10.84 -8.64
N GLY A 109 -18.29 12.17 -8.41
CA GLY A 109 -19.38 13.01 -7.95
C GLY A 109 -19.83 12.64 -6.53
N LEU A 110 -18.92 12.19 -5.72
CA LEU A 110 -19.13 11.90 -4.31
C LEU A 110 -19.18 13.21 -3.50
N ARG A 111 -19.80 13.15 -2.32
CA ARG A 111 -19.80 14.28 -1.39
C ARG A 111 -18.59 14.17 -0.47
N PRO A 112 -17.89 15.27 -0.20
CA PRO A 112 -16.81 15.27 0.77
C PRO A 112 -17.26 14.86 2.18
N ASN A 113 -16.33 14.34 2.97
CA ASN A 113 -16.53 13.98 4.38
C ASN A 113 -17.77 13.08 4.59
N THR A 114 -17.91 12.05 3.78
CA THR A 114 -19.12 11.23 3.73
C THR A 114 -18.77 9.74 3.69
N ASP A 115 -19.44 8.97 4.53
CA ASP A 115 -19.34 7.52 4.54
C ASP A 115 -20.22 6.91 3.45
N TYR A 116 -19.64 5.99 2.70
CA TYR A 116 -20.27 5.25 1.62
C TYR A 116 -20.19 3.75 1.87
N ILE A 117 -21.21 3.05 1.35
CA ILE A 117 -21.17 1.60 1.18
C ILE A 117 -21.19 1.28 -0.31
N TYR A 118 -20.50 0.19 -0.67
CA TYR A 118 -20.50 -0.34 -2.04
C TYR A 118 -20.57 -1.86 -2.03
N SER A 119 -21.08 -2.43 -3.13
CA SER A 119 -21.13 -3.88 -3.37
C SER A 119 -20.75 -4.15 -4.82
N ILE A 120 -20.10 -5.27 -5.05
CA ILE A 120 -19.71 -5.76 -6.37
C ILE A 120 -20.70 -6.82 -6.81
N GLY A 121 -21.12 -6.78 -8.08
CA GLY A 121 -22.07 -7.77 -8.58
C GLY A 121 -22.65 -7.43 -9.95
N SER A 122 -23.77 -8.06 -10.26
CA SER A 122 -24.54 -7.86 -11.49
C SER A 122 -25.99 -8.34 -11.26
N GLY A 123 -26.94 -7.71 -11.93
CA GLY A 123 -28.35 -8.07 -11.79
C GLY A 123 -28.83 -8.07 -10.34
N ASP A 124 -29.29 -9.22 -9.86
CA ASP A 124 -29.78 -9.39 -8.48
C ASP A 124 -28.73 -9.96 -7.54
N LYS A 125 -27.52 -10.27 -8.01
CA LYS A 125 -26.44 -10.90 -7.23
C LYS A 125 -25.39 -9.87 -6.85
N TRP A 126 -25.31 -9.55 -5.57
CA TRP A 126 -24.38 -8.55 -5.03
C TRP A 126 -23.62 -9.12 -3.85
N SER A 127 -22.34 -8.74 -3.74
CA SER A 127 -21.51 -9.06 -2.58
C SER A 127 -22.03 -8.39 -1.30
N GLU A 128 -21.55 -8.85 -0.14
CA GLU A 128 -21.72 -8.11 1.09
C GLU A 128 -21.22 -6.67 0.94
N PRO A 129 -21.87 -5.71 1.59
CA PRO A 129 -21.46 -4.30 1.57
C PRO A 129 -20.06 -4.12 2.15
N ARG A 130 -19.28 -3.25 1.49
CA ARG A 130 -17.98 -2.76 1.94
C ARG A 130 -18.06 -1.25 2.13
N HIS A 131 -17.08 -0.65 2.83
CA HIS A 131 -17.11 0.73 3.22
C HIS A 131 -15.91 1.51 2.68
N PHE A 132 -16.09 2.78 2.50
CA PHE A 132 -15.04 3.79 2.40
C PHE A 132 -15.58 5.15 2.85
N ARG A 133 -14.66 6.05 3.21
CA ARG A 133 -14.97 7.43 3.53
C ARG A 133 -14.27 8.37 2.56
N THR A 134 -15.00 9.35 2.03
CA THR A 134 -14.41 10.44 1.26
C THR A 134 -13.75 11.44 2.21
N SER A 135 -12.62 12.00 1.82
CA SER A 135 -11.92 12.96 2.67
C SER A 135 -12.73 14.25 2.87
N GLY A 136 -12.54 14.85 4.04
CA GLY A 136 -12.97 16.22 4.35
C GLY A 136 -11.98 17.25 3.82
N ALA A 137 -12.05 18.48 4.31
CA ALA A 137 -11.15 19.53 3.88
C ALA A 137 -9.85 19.60 4.69
N LYS A 138 -9.90 19.41 6.01
CA LYS A 138 -8.77 19.74 6.90
C LYS A 138 -8.55 18.76 8.05
N GLU A 139 -9.57 18.08 8.49
CA GLU A 139 -9.51 17.15 9.63
C GLU A 139 -9.71 15.74 9.12
N TRP A 140 -8.75 14.88 9.36
CA TRP A 140 -8.77 13.48 8.97
C TRP A 140 -7.74 12.69 9.77
N SER A 141 -7.88 11.38 9.82
CA SER A 141 -6.88 10.49 10.39
C SER A 141 -6.69 9.21 9.57
N ALA A 142 -5.50 8.63 9.70
CA ALA A 142 -5.10 7.42 8.99
C ALA A 142 -4.30 6.49 9.91
N CYS A 143 -4.41 5.20 9.63
CA CYS A 143 -3.49 4.19 10.15
C CYS A 143 -2.36 3.96 9.13
N LEU A 144 -1.11 4.17 9.55
CA LEU A 144 0.08 3.91 8.75
C LEU A 144 0.76 2.64 9.22
N ILE A 145 0.99 1.72 8.31
CA ILE A 145 1.60 0.42 8.53
C ILE A 145 2.64 0.13 7.45
N SER A 146 3.52 -0.85 7.67
CA SER A 146 4.55 -1.26 6.72
C SER A 146 4.91 -2.72 6.91
N ASP A 147 5.46 -3.33 5.86
CA ASP A 147 6.15 -4.61 5.95
C ASP A 147 5.29 -5.74 6.54
N PHE A 148 4.10 -5.97 5.99
CA PHE A 148 3.24 -7.10 6.34
C PHE A 148 3.85 -8.44 5.93
N HIS A 149 4.51 -8.47 4.78
CA HIS A 149 5.01 -9.69 4.17
C HIS A 149 3.94 -10.79 4.14
N ALA A 150 2.73 -10.45 3.68
CA ALA A 150 1.63 -11.39 3.59
C ALA A 150 2.08 -12.67 2.88
N TYR A 151 1.92 -13.78 3.56
CA TYR A 151 2.41 -15.08 3.13
C TYR A 151 1.45 -16.15 3.60
N THR A 152 0.61 -16.65 2.71
CA THR A 152 -0.45 -17.61 3.04
C THR A 152 -0.01 -18.80 3.89
N PRO A 153 1.21 -19.39 3.69
CA PRO A 153 1.71 -20.42 4.59
C PRO A 153 2.01 -19.99 6.02
N LEU A 154 2.11 -18.68 6.28
CA LEU A 154 2.38 -18.10 7.61
C LEU A 154 1.33 -17.01 7.92
N PRO A 155 0.07 -17.38 8.14
CA PRO A 155 -1.04 -16.41 8.27
C PRO A 155 -0.89 -15.46 9.45
N HIS A 156 -0.13 -15.84 10.48
CA HIS A 156 0.10 -15.00 11.66
C HIS A 156 0.78 -13.66 11.34
N ARG A 157 1.46 -13.51 10.20
CA ARG A 157 2.00 -12.23 9.74
C ARG A 157 0.89 -11.24 9.43
N VAL A 158 -0.06 -11.68 8.61
CA VAL A 158 -1.24 -10.88 8.28
C VAL A 158 -2.08 -10.62 9.53
N ASP A 159 -2.26 -11.62 10.37
CA ASP A 159 -3.04 -11.50 11.61
C ASP A 159 -2.42 -10.45 12.55
N ALA A 160 -1.09 -10.38 12.63
CA ALA A 160 -0.39 -9.35 13.42
C ALA A 160 -0.65 -7.93 12.87
N GLY A 161 -0.56 -7.74 11.56
CA GLY A 161 -0.86 -6.47 10.92
C GLY A 161 -2.33 -6.06 11.10
N MET A 162 -3.26 -6.99 10.95
CA MET A 162 -4.69 -6.73 11.18
C MET A 162 -4.97 -6.36 12.64
N ALA A 163 -4.33 -7.04 13.59
CA ALA A 163 -4.42 -6.73 15.01
C ALA A 163 -3.84 -5.32 15.30
N MET A 164 -2.79 -4.91 14.60
CA MET A 164 -2.21 -3.59 14.75
C MET A 164 -3.16 -2.49 14.24
N ILE A 165 -3.85 -2.70 13.11
CA ILE A 165 -4.89 -1.78 12.65
C ILE A 165 -6.00 -1.66 13.70
N SER A 166 -6.46 -2.79 14.26
CA SER A 166 -7.46 -2.79 15.33
C SER A 166 -6.99 -2.09 16.60
N THR A 167 -5.68 -2.06 16.86
CA THR A 167 -5.11 -1.28 17.96
C THR A 167 -5.22 0.22 17.69
N VAL A 168 -4.93 0.65 16.45
CA VAL A 168 -5.11 2.05 16.04
C VAL A 168 -6.59 2.45 16.05
N GLU A 169 -7.51 1.57 15.61
CA GLU A 169 -8.96 1.79 15.70
C GLU A 169 -9.45 2.01 17.15
N LYS A 170 -8.87 1.29 18.10
CA LYS A 170 -9.20 1.49 19.53
C LYS A 170 -8.66 2.81 20.07
N TYR A 171 -7.51 3.23 19.58
CA TYR A 171 -6.91 4.52 19.94
C TYR A 171 -7.70 5.70 19.34
N ASP A 172 -8.07 5.58 18.07
CA ASP A 172 -8.93 6.54 17.35
C ASP A 172 -10.01 5.79 16.55
N PRO A 173 -11.25 5.67 17.08
CA PRO A 173 -12.34 5.03 16.36
C PRO A 173 -12.80 5.76 15.08
N SER A 174 -12.26 6.92 14.80
CA SER A 174 -12.61 7.75 13.64
C SER A 174 -11.58 7.73 12.51
N ILE A 175 -10.63 6.76 12.50
CA ILE A 175 -9.70 6.67 11.37
C ILE A 175 -10.48 6.52 10.05
N ASP A 176 -10.03 7.26 9.05
CA ASP A 176 -10.71 7.37 7.76
C ASP A 176 -10.18 6.38 6.73
N TRP A 177 -8.88 6.04 6.78
CA TRP A 177 -8.22 5.22 5.76
C TRP A 177 -6.91 4.60 6.25
N VAL A 178 -6.32 3.72 5.44
CA VAL A 178 -5.07 3.02 5.73
C VAL A 178 -4.02 3.32 4.68
N LEU A 179 -2.78 3.60 5.11
CA LEU A 179 -1.60 3.74 4.27
C LEU A 179 -0.61 2.63 4.55
N HIS A 180 -0.16 1.93 3.50
CA HIS A 180 0.86 0.90 3.59
C HIS A 180 2.16 1.34 2.90
N LEU A 181 3.29 1.21 3.59
CA LEU A 181 4.60 1.68 3.10
C LEU A 181 5.47 0.58 2.48
N GLY A 182 4.85 -0.31 1.70
CA GLY A 182 5.53 -1.34 0.93
C GLY A 182 5.73 -2.67 1.66
N ASP A 183 6.22 -3.67 0.91
CA ASP A 183 6.34 -5.06 1.35
C ASP A 183 5.02 -5.59 1.94
N ILE A 184 3.93 -5.31 1.21
CA ILE A 184 2.59 -5.76 1.61
C ILE A 184 2.47 -7.28 1.49
N THR A 185 3.14 -7.85 0.46
CA THR A 185 3.25 -9.29 0.27
C THR A 185 4.70 -9.76 0.40
N ALA A 186 4.90 -11.01 0.80
CA ALA A 186 6.23 -11.63 0.84
C ALA A 186 6.78 -11.93 -0.56
N TRP A 187 5.88 -12.06 -1.56
CA TRP A 187 6.18 -12.38 -2.96
C TRP A 187 5.11 -11.76 -3.85
N GLY A 188 5.38 -10.59 -4.38
CA GLY A 188 4.43 -9.81 -5.18
C GLY A 188 3.88 -10.53 -6.42
N GLY A 189 4.60 -11.51 -6.96
CA GLY A 189 4.13 -12.35 -8.07
C GLY A 189 3.13 -13.44 -7.68
N SER A 190 2.80 -13.61 -6.40
CA SER A 190 1.85 -14.63 -5.94
C SER A 190 0.48 -14.02 -5.68
N TYR A 191 -0.41 -14.07 -6.65
CA TYR A 191 -1.74 -13.47 -6.55
C TYR A 191 -2.56 -13.99 -5.36
N SER A 192 -2.37 -15.24 -4.95
CA SER A 192 -3.05 -15.84 -3.81
C SER A 192 -2.73 -15.11 -2.50
N PHE A 193 -1.53 -14.56 -2.35
CA PHE A 193 -1.16 -13.80 -1.16
C PHE A 193 -1.90 -12.46 -1.10
N TRP A 194 -2.08 -11.79 -2.25
CA TRP A 194 -2.90 -10.60 -2.36
C TRP A 194 -4.36 -10.90 -2.04
N SER A 195 -4.88 -12.00 -2.59
CA SER A 195 -6.27 -12.39 -2.41
C SER A 195 -6.59 -12.74 -0.95
N ASP A 196 -5.71 -13.49 -0.28
CA ASP A 196 -5.84 -13.79 1.15
C ASP A 196 -5.79 -12.50 1.99
N LEU A 197 -4.81 -11.64 1.74
CA LEU A 197 -4.70 -10.36 2.43
C LEU A 197 -5.97 -9.51 2.26
N TYR A 198 -6.46 -9.34 1.03
CA TYR A 198 -7.61 -8.46 0.72
C TYR A 198 -8.96 -9.07 1.13
N SER A 199 -8.98 -10.32 1.58
CA SER A 199 -10.14 -10.92 2.21
C SER A 199 -10.34 -10.46 3.67
N ARG A 200 -9.33 -9.80 4.27
CA ARG A 200 -9.36 -9.38 5.68
C ARG A 200 -10.25 -8.16 5.88
N LYS A 201 -10.90 -8.10 7.06
CA LYS A 201 -11.90 -7.08 7.39
C LYS A 201 -11.47 -5.63 7.13
N PRO A 202 -10.26 -5.16 7.47
CA PRO A 202 -9.86 -3.78 7.20
C PRO A 202 -9.90 -3.37 5.71
N PHE A 203 -9.74 -4.34 4.78
CA PHE A 203 -9.94 -4.09 3.34
C PHE A 203 -11.42 -3.93 2.95
N HIS A 204 -12.33 -4.30 3.83
CA HIS A 204 -13.77 -4.10 3.64
C HIS A 204 -14.23 -2.75 4.20
N ASP A 205 -13.51 -2.21 5.18
CA ASP A 205 -13.94 -1.07 5.97
C ASP A 205 -13.28 0.24 5.57
N TYR A 206 -12.11 0.19 4.90
CA TYR A 206 -11.29 1.37 4.61
C TYR A 206 -10.90 1.46 3.14
N MET A 207 -10.64 2.69 2.70
CA MET A 207 -9.81 2.97 1.54
C MET A 207 -8.34 2.69 1.89
N TRP A 208 -7.61 2.08 0.94
CA TRP A 208 -6.19 1.74 1.08
C TRP A 208 -5.35 2.41 0.02
N ALA A 209 -4.31 3.11 0.46
CA ALA A 209 -3.20 3.55 -0.39
C ALA A 209 -1.93 2.79 -0.02
N GLY A 210 -1.01 2.62 -0.97
CA GLY A 210 0.26 1.94 -0.68
C GLY A 210 1.36 2.27 -1.66
N VAL A 211 2.58 2.15 -1.22
CA VAL A 211 3.77 2.15 -2.07
C VAL A 211 4.20 0.72 -2.38
N ASN A 212 4.97 0.56 -3.46
CA ASN A 212 5.53 -0.70 -3.87
C ASN A 212 6.85 -0.97 -3.12
N GLY A 213 6.94 -2.10 -2.43
CA GLY A 213 8.17 -2.52 -1.77
C GLY A 213 8.99 -3.48 -2.63
N ASN A 214 10.20 -3.84 -2.17
CA ASN A 214 11.04 -4.77 -2.92
C ASN A 214 10.48 -6.20 -2.93
N HIS A 215 9.76 -6.63 -1.91
CA HIS A 215 9.06 -7.90 -1.89
C HIS A 215 7.87 -7.92 -2.84
N ASP A 216 7.17 -6.80 -2.99
CA ASP A 216 6.05 -6.66 -3.95
C ASP A 216 6.51 -6.77 -5.41
N ASN A 217 7.80 -6.49 -5.69
CA ASN A 217 8.44 -6.72 -6.99
C ASN A 217 9.02 -8.11 -7.17
N MET A 218 9.03 -8.95 -6.18
CA MET A 218 9.55 -10.30 -6.31
C MET A 218 8.62 -11.16 -7.14
N THR A 219 8.86 -11.12 -8.43
CA THR A 219 8.24 -12.00 -9.41
C THR A 219 9.29 -12.97 -9.90
N ARG A 220 9.66 -13.96 -9.20
CA ARG A 220 10.73 -14.87 -9.63
C ARG A 220 10.36 -15.75 -10.83
N VAL A 221 9.29 -15.39 -11.49
CA VAL A 221 8.81 -16.06 -12.67
C VAL A 221 8.66 -15.06 -13.80
N ASN A 222 9.32 -15.34 -14.91
CA ASN A 222 9.24 -14.60 -16.19
C ASN A 222 9.74 -13.15 -16.18
N GLY A 223 10.48 -12.70 -15.16
CA GLY A 223 11.07 -11.37 -15.14
C GLY A 223 10.07 -10.21 -15.07
N GLN A 224 8.80 -10.47 -14.75
CA GLN A 224 7.80 -9.42 -14.54
C GLN A 224 8.06 -8.73 -13.22
N SER A 225 8.22 -7.42 -13.24
CA SER A 225 8.27 -6.58 -12.05
C SER A 225 6.98 -5.74 -11.97
N ASN A 226 6.51 -5.45 -10.76
CA ASN A 226 5.36 -4.57 -10.47
C ASN A 226 4.02 -4.97 -11.10
N ALA A 227 3.94 -5.98 -11.91
CA ALA A 227 2.73 -6.31 -12.66
C ALA A 227 1.54 -6.49 -11.72
N PHE A 228 1.71 -7.26 -10.65
CA PHE A 228 0.59 -7.63 -9.81
C PHE A 228 0.12 -6.50 -8.88
N ILE A 229 0.96 -5.57 -8.47
CA ILE A 229 0.50 -4.43 -7.67
C ILE A 229 -0.50 -3.57 -8.45
N ARG A 230 -0.35 -3.47 -9.78
CA ARG A 230 -1.34 -2.81 -10.67
C ARG A 230 -2.60 -3.63 -10.81
N ASP A 231 -2.47 -4.96 -10.89
CA ASP A 231 -3.62 -5.85 -11.05
C ASP A 231 -4.40 -6.04 -9.74
N ALA A 232 -3.74 -5.94 -8.59
CA ALA A 232 -4.40 -5.97 -7.29
C ALA A 232 -5.07 -4.63 -6.93
N ASN A 233 -4.55 -3.50 -7.42
CA ASN A 233 -5.00 -2.15 -7.06
C ASN A 233 -5.47 -1.36 -8.27
N PHE A 234 -6.14 -0.25 -7.99
CA PHE A 234 -6.47 0.76 -9.00
C PHE A 234 -6.08 2.14 -8.47
N TYR A 235 -4.77 2.38 -8.36
CA TYR A 235 -4.24 3.69 -8.00
C TYR A 235 -4.32 4.70 -9.15
N PRO A 236 -4.27 6.02 -8.86
CA PRO A 236 -4.28 7.05 -9.91
C PRO A 236 -3.19 6.82 -10.95
N ARG A 237 -3.55 6.91 -12.23
CA ARG A 237 -2.61 6.77 -13.35
C ARG A 237 -2.01 8.14 -13.72
N ASN A 238 -1.48 8.86 -12.75
CA ASN A 238 -0.88 10.19 -12.87
C ASN A 238 0.63 10.19 -12.55
N GLY A 239 1.26 9.04 -12.57
CA GLY A 239 2.70 8.85 -12.48
C GLY A 239 3.44 9.27 -13.76
N TYR A 240 4.58 8.67 -14.01
CA TYR A 240 5.40 8.94 -15.18
C TYR A 240 5.81 7.63 -15.89
N GLY A 241 6.01 7.70 -17.19
CA GLY A 241 6.47 6.58 -18.02
C GLY A 241 5.70 5.28 -17.75
N ASP A 242 6.43 4.21 -17.55
CA ASP A 242 5.88 2.89 -17.22
C ASP A 242 5.45 2.72 -15.76
N GLU A 243 5.66 3.74 -14.93
CA GLU A 243 5.34 3.72 -13.49
C GLU A 243 3.93 4.25 -13.16
N MET A 244 3.09 4.54 -14.15
CA MET A 244 1.70 4.94 -13.92
C MET A 244 0.93 3.89 -13.12
N GLY A 245 0.32 4.31 -11.99
CA GLY A 245 -0.40 3.43 -11.07
C GLY A 245 0.49 2.63 -10.11
N VAL A 246 1.82 2.83 -10.15
CA VAL A 246 2.80 2.37 -9.15
C VAL A 246 3.44 3.59 -8.48
N CYS A 247 3.97 4.54 -9.28
CA CYS A 247 4.16 5.91 -8.83
C CYS A 247 2.88 6.70 -9.11
N TYR A 248 2.37 7.42 -8.12
CA TYR A 248 1.17 8.22 -8.25
C TYR A 248 1.08 9.28 -7.16
N TYR A 249 0.18 10.24 -7.32
CA TYR A 249 -0.16 11.17 -6.25
C TYR A 249 -1.67 11.30 -6.09
N PHE A 250 -2.07 11.67 -4.89
CA PHE A 250 -3.47 11.94 -4.58
C PHE A 250 -3.59 12.96 -3.45
N TYR A 251 -4.77 13.55 -3.35
CA TYR A 251 -5.15 14.40 -2.23
C TYR A 251 -6.00 13.62 -1.24
N TYR A 252 -5.62 13.68 0.04
CA TYR A 252 -6.52 13.37 1.13
C TYR A 252 -6.72 14.64 1.98
N GLY A 253 -7.92 15.21 1.93
CA GLY A 253 -8.17 16.54 2.45
C GLY A 253 -7.34 17.63 1.76
N ASP A 254 -6.55 18.35 2.53
CA ASP A 254 -5.62 19.40 2.05
C ASP A 254 -4.14 18.92 2.02
N ALA A 255 -3.91 17.63 2.20
CA ALA A 255 -2.59 17.01 2.07
C ALA A 255 -2.41 16.34 0.70
N LEU A 256 -1.27 16.58 0.09
CA LEU A 256 -0.81 15.94 -1.14
C LEU A 256 0.13 14.79 -0.76
N PHE A 257 -0.28 13.57 -1.06
CA PHE A 257 0.53 12.36 -0.93
C PHE A 257 1.17 12.02 -2.27
N ILE A 258 2.48 11.82 -2.28
CA ILE A 258 3.28 11.42 -3.45
C ILE A 258 3.89 10.05 -3.16
N MET A 259 3.52 9.06 -3.96
CA MET A 259 3.85 7.66 -3.78
C MET A 259 4.92 7.26 -4.80
N LEU A 260 6.07 6.78 -4.31
CA LEU A 260 7.25 6.48 -5.12
C LEU A 260 7.55 4.97 -5.12
N ASN A 261 8.10 4.49 -6.23
CA ASN A 261 8.60 3.14 -6.37
C ASN A 261 10.14 3.12 -6.33
N ASN A 262 10.72 2.64 -5.24
CA ASN A 262 12.17 2.58 -5.08
C ASN A 262 12.88 1.67 -6.09
N GLU A 263 12.19 0.66 -6.62
CA GLU A 263 12.81 -0.34 -7.48
C GLU A 263 13.31 0.25 -8.80
N VAL A 264 12.60 1.24 -9.35
CA VAL A 264 13.03 1.95 -10.58
C VAL A 264 14.07 3.01 -10.30
N MET A 265 14.15 3.50 -9.05
CA MET A 265 15.10 4.53 -8.61
C MET A 265 16.46 3.96 -8.16
N ARG A 266 16.71 2.66 -8.31
CA ARG A 266 18.02 2.04 -8.01
C ARG A 266 19.11 2.53 -8.94
N LYS A 267 18.75 2.89 -10.19
CA LYS A 267 19.64 3.50 -11.18
C LYS A 267 19.48 5.02 -11.17
N ASP A 268 20.55 5.72 -11.50
CA ASP A 268 20.58 7.20 -11.47
C ASP A 268 19.59 7.81 -12.47
N GLU A 269 19.40 7.19 -13.64
CA GLU A 269 18.43 7.67 -14.63
C GLU A 269 17.00 7.60 -14.07
N GLY A 270 16.61 6.47 -13.45
CA GLY A 270 15.28 6.32 -12.85
C GLY A 270 15.06 7.24 -11.65
N LEU A 271 16.13 7.51 -10.87
CA LEU A 271 16.07 8.51 -9.82
C LEU A 271 15.84 9.93 -10.38
N ALA A 272 16.56 10.30 -11.44
CA ALA A 272 16.42 11.61 -12.06
C ALA A 272 15.02 11.83 -12.64
N GLU A 273 14.43 10.79 -13.26
CA GLU A 273 13.04 10.84 -13.74
C GLU A 273 12.04 11.01 -12.59
N ALA A 274 12.20 10.25 -11.50
CA ALA A 274 11.37 10.37 -10.32
C ALA A 274 11.46 11.75 -9.69
N GLN A 275 12.67 12.31 -9.55
CA GLN A 275 12.89 13.66 -9.03
C GLN A 275 12.24 14.73 -9.90
N ALA A 276 12.38 14.63 -11.22
CA ALA A 276 11.74 15.56 -12.15
C ALA A 276 10.21 15.50 -12.07
N TRP A 277 9.65 14.29 -11.93
CA TRP A 277 8.22 14.10 -11.75
C TRP A 277 7.72 14.66 -10.40
N VAL A 278 8.41 14.39 -9.29
CA VAL A 278 8.06 14.95 -7.96
C VAL A 278 8.07 16.48 -8.00
N ARG A 279 9.08 17.09 -8.60
CA ARG A 279 9.16 18.54 -8.81
C ARG A 279 7.92 19.05 -9.53
N LYS A 280 7.60 18.46 -10.69
CA LYS A 280 6.42 18.82 -11.48
C LYS A 280 5.12 18.69 -10.68
N VAL A 281 4.97 17.58 -9.94
CA VAL A 281 3.77 17.35 -9.13
C VAL A 281 3.62 18.44 -8.07
N VAL A 282 4.67 18.75 -7.30
CA VAL A 282 4.59 19.76 -6.23
C VAL A 282 4.36 21.18 -6.78
N GLU A 283 5.03 21.54 -7.87
CA GLU A 283 4.86 22.85 -8.50
C GLU A 283 3.46 23.07 -9.09
N GLN A 284 2.84 22.02 -9.63
CA GLN A 284 1.51 22.09 -10.25
C GLN A 284 0.35 21.89 -9.25
N ASN A 285 0.63 21.40 -8.05
CA ASN A 285 -0.38 21.00 -7.08
C ASN A 285 -0.19 21.72 -5.75
N LYS A 286 -1.03 22.72 -5.49
CA LYS A 286 -1.03 23.43 -4.21
C LYS A 286 -1.64 22.56 -3.12
N ALA A 287 -0.91 22.35 -2.05
CA ALA A 287 -1.34 21.62 -0.88
C ALA A 287 -0.88 22.32 0.39
N ARG A 288 -1.57 22.07 1.48
CA ARG A 288 -1.15 22.55 2.80
C ARG A 288 0.03 21.74 3.31
N TYR A 289 -0.03 20.43 3.11
CA TYR A 289 1.04 19.50 3.43
C TYR A 289 1.46 18.76 2.16
N VAL A 290 2.76 18.60 1.99
CA VAL A 290 3.34 17.71 0.98
C VAL A 290 3.99 16.55 1.71
N ILE A 291 3.49 15.34 1.45
CA ILE A 291 3.91 14.10 2.10
C ILE A 291 4.46 13.19 1.01
N VAL A 292 5.73 12.79 1.11
CA VAL A 292 6.35 11.85 0.18
C VAL A 292 6.48 10.50 0.86
N CYS A 293 6.05 9.46 0.18
CA CYS A 293 6.04 8.09 0.64
C CYS A 293 6.86 7.20 -0.28
N GLU A 294 7.77 6.44 0.28
CA GLU A 294 8.51 5.41 -0.42
C GLU A 294 8.73 4.20 0.48
N HIS A 295 9.31 3.13 -0.02
CA HIS A 295 9.53 1.96 0.80
C HIS A 295 10.89 1.96 1.49
N TYR A 296 11.98 2.32 0.79
CA TYR A 296 13.32 2.24 1.34
C TYR A 296 13.60 3.32 2.40
N GLN A 297 14.38 2.93 3.40
CA GLN A 297 14.72 3.74 4.56
C GLN A 297 15.42 5.06 4.23
N TRP A 298 15.11 6.08 5.01
CA TRP A 298 15.75 7.39 4.86
C TRP A 298 17.19 7.43 5.34
N PHE A 299 17.51 6.81 6.47
CA PHE A 299 18.81 6.97 7.10
C PHE A 299 19.57 5.65 7.19
N PHE A 300 19.37 4.88 8.23
CA PHE A 300 20.11 3.65 8.48
C PHE A 300 19.17 2.48 8.67
N GLY A 301 19.72 1.31 8.49
CA GLY A 301 19.08 0.06 8.72
C GLY A 301 20.11 -1.00 8.97
N HIS A 302 19.73 -2.26 8.86
CA HIS A 302 20.63 -3.37 9.11
C HIS A 302 21.80 -3.43 8.13
N ASP A 303 21.72 -2.84 6.95
CA ASP A 303 22.79 -2.82 5.94
C ASP A 303 23.51 -1.47 5.79
N GLY A 304 22.93 -0.38 6.27
CA GLY A 304 23.47 0.98 6.22
C GLY A 304 23.76 1.54 4.82
N LYS A 305 23.43 0.78 3.76
CA LYS A 305 23.85 1.07 2.38
C LYS A 305 22.77 1.70 1.51
N SER A 306 21.51 1.59 1.90
CA SER A 306 20.36 1.97 1.07
C SER A 306 19.67 3.25 1.54
N SER A 307 20.34 4.08 2.33
CA SER A 307 19.77 5.35 2.80
C SER A 307 19.36 6.25 1.61
N GLN A 308 18.11 6.68 1.61
CA GLN A 308 17.57 7.54 0.58
C GLN A 308 17.72 9.02 0.89
N TYR A 309 18.02 9.39 2.14
CA TYR A 309 18.10 10.79 2.56
C TYR A 309 18.98 11.65 1.66
N GLY A 310 20.23 11.25 1.41
CA GLY A 310 21.19 12.01 0.59
C GLY A 310 20.77 12.13 -0.89
N ARG A 311 19.84 11.30 -1.35
CA ARG A 311 19.33 11.35 -2.73
C ARG A 311 18.16 12.32 -2.91
N TRP A 312 17.47 12.68 -1.82
CA TRP A 312 16.22 13.42 -1.85
C TRP A 312 16.25 14.75 -1.08
N CYS A 313 17.14 14.89 -0.07
CA CYS A 313 17.06 16.00 0.88
C CYS A 313 17.12 17.38 0.24
N GLU A 314 17.99 17.60 -0.77
CA GLU A 314 18.10 18.89 -1.47
C GLU A 314 16.80 19.23 -2.20
N LEU A 315 16.21 18.26 -2.90
CA LEU A 315 14.94 18.45 -3.60
C LEU A 315 13.79 18.71 -2.61
N PHE A 316 13.75 17.98 -1.50
CA PHE A 316 12.71 18.16 -0.50
C PHE A 316 12.81 19.53 0.20
N ASP A 317 14.03 19.98 0.45
CA ASP A 317 14.28 21.33 0.99
C ASP A 317 13.78 22.42 0.03
N GLU A 318 14.09 22.27 -1.26
CA GLU A 318 13.66 23.19 -2.30
C GLU A 318 12.12 23.24 -2.45
N LEU A 319 11.49 22.06 -2.49
CA LEU A 319 10.05 21.96 -2.70
C LEU A 319 9.22 22.18 -1.43
N GLY A 320 9.86 22.24 -0.26
CA GLY A 320 9.21 22.42 1.02
C GLY A 320 8.35 21.20 1.41
N VAL A 321 8.87 19.99 1.18
CA VAL A 321 8.23 18.75 1.67
C VAL A 321 8.12 18.81 3.19
N ASP A 322 6.95 18.45 3.74
CA ASP A 322 6.67 18.53 5.18
C ASP A 322 7.04 17.24 5.90
N LEU A 323 6.70 16.10 5.28
CA LEU A 323 6.86 14.77 5.86
C LEU A 323 7.32 13.77 4.80
N ALA A 324 8.29 12.95 5.16
CA ALA A 324 8.80 11.87 4.32
C ALA A 324 8.69 10.53 5.07
N LEU A 325 7.90 9.60 4.54
CA LEU A 325 7.54 8.33 5.16
C LEU A 325 8.22 7.16 4.44
N ALA A 326 8.74 6.18 5.18
CA ALA A 326 9.36 4.97 4.64
C ALA A 326 9.12 3.73 5.51
N GLY A 327 9.46 2.55 4.99
CA GLY A 327 9.43 1.25 5.66
C GLY A 327 10.77 0.53 5.58
N ASN A 328 10.76 -0.74 5.15
CA ASN A 328 11.86 -1.63 4.78
C ASN A 328 12.77 -2.13 5.90
N ASN A 329 13.21 -1.28 6.80
CA ASN A 329 14.19 -1.67 7.84
C ASN A 329 13.58 -2.28 9.09
N HIS A 330 12.26 -2.30 9.20
CA HIS A 330 11.53 -2.86 10.34
C HIS A 330 11.89 -2.21 11.69
N ILE A 331 12.38 -0.98 11.65
CA ILE A 331 12.82 -0.19 12.81
C ILE A 331 12.12 1.16 12.74
N TYR A 332 11.59 1.63 13.87
CA TYR A 332 11.11 3.00 13.92
C TYR A 332 12.27 3.98 14.07
N VAL A 333 12.26 4.98 13.21
CA VAL A 333 13.21 6.11 13.28
C VAL A 333 12.44 7.38 12.95
N ARG A 334 12.64 8.43 13.74
CA ARG A 334 12.14 9.77 13.46
C ARG A 334 13.19 10.84 13.66
N THR A 335 13.27 11.78 12.73
CA THR A 335 14.20 12.91 12.83
C THR A 335 13.55 14.16 13.45
N ALA A 336 14.38 15.15 13.76
CA ALA A 336 13.93 16.54 13.79
C ALA A 336 13.49 16.98 12.39
N PRO A 337 12.77 18.10 12.22
CA PRO A 337 12.66 18.75 10.92
C PRO A 337 14.06 19.14 10.42
N LEU A 338 14.45 18.64 9.24
CA LEU A 338 15.79 18.87 8.67
C LEU A 338 15.72 19.82 7.50
N TYR A 339 16.64 20.78 7.44
CA TYR A 339 16.85 21.70 6.31
C TYR A 339 18.35 21.92 6.11
N ALA A 340 18.84 21.78 4.88
CA ALA A 340 20.27 21.84 4.53
C ALA A 340 21.14 20.95 5.42
N GLY A 341 20.63 19.77 5.77
CA GLY A 341 21.34 18.79 6.62
C GLY A 341 21.28 19.06 8.13
N GLU A 342 20.68 20.17 8.56
CA GLU A 342 20.66 20.60 9.97
C GLU A 342 19.25 20.53 10.57
N ALA A 343 19.17 20.26 11.88
CA ALA A 343 17.92 20.27 12.62
C ALA A 343 17.39 21.71 12.77
N THR A 344 16.06 21.89 12.58
CA THR A 344 15.41 23.18 12.66
C THR A 344 14.30 23.23 13.72
N ASP A 345 13.68 24.41 13.92
CA ASP A 345 12.56 24.65 14.82
C ASP A 345 11.18 24.24 14.23
N GLY A 346 11.15 23.59 13.06
CA GLY A 346 9.95 23.12 12.39
C GLY A 346 9.25 24.12 11.48
N LYS A 347 9.67 25.40 11.45
CA LYS A 347 9.12 26.38 10.48
C LYS A 347 9.55 26.10 9.04
N ARG A 348 10.61 25.33 8.88
CA ARG A 348 11.12 24.80 7.60
C ARG A 348 11.76 23.42 7.85
N GLY A 349 12.02 22.70 6.77
CA GLY A 349 12.66 21.40 6.82
C GLY A 349 11.64 20.25 6.80
N THR A 350 12.09 19.06 6.46
CA THR A 350 11.30 17.84 6.32
C THR A 350 11.48 16.97 7.56
N VAL A 351 10.40 16.42 8.10
CA VAL A 351 10.47 15.34 9.10
C VAL A 351 10.53 14.02 8.36
N TYR A 352 11.56 13.22 8.64
CA TYR A 352 11.74 11.89 8.06
C TYR A 352 11.34 10.83 9.08
N VAL A 353 10.51 9.89 8.65
CA VAL A 353 10.01 8.81 9.51
C VAL A 353 10.14 7.48 8.80
N GLN A 354 10.68 6.48 9.49
CA GLN A 354 10.69 5.08 9.09
C GLN A 354 9.77 4.30 10.03
N LEU A 355 8.90 3.47 9.48
CA LEU A 355 7.97 2.66 10.25
C LEU A 355 8.61 1.33 10.66
N PRO A 356 8.21 0.78 11.82
CA PRO A 356 8.55 -0.59 12.17
C PRO A 356 7.76 -1.58 11.32
N SER A 357 8.13 -2.85 11.36
CA SER A 357 7.35 -3.93 10.75
C SER A 357 6.00 -4.11 11.41
N SER A 358 5.06 -4.63 10.64
CA SER A 358 3.74 -5.05 11.14
C SER A 358 3.53 -6.57 11.10
N ASP A 359 4.55 -7.37 10.69
CA ASP A 359 4.41 -8.83 10.46
C ASP A 359 4.75 -9.73 11.67
N ASN A 360 5.17 -9.14 12.79
CA ASN A 360 5.50 -9.88 14.03
C ASN A 360 6.69 -10.86 13.95
N GLU A 361 7.51 -10.82 12.91
CA GLU A 361 8.64 -11.75 12.75
C GLU A 361 9.96 -11.10 12.37
N ARG A 362 9.92 -9.90 11.80
CA ARG A 362 11.06 -9.32 11.09
C ARG A 362 11.64 -8.07 11.71
N GLY A 363 11.25 -7.71 12.93
CA GLY A 363 11.87 -6.60 13.64
C GLY A 363 13.39 -6.74 13.64
N GLN A 364 14.11 -5.71 13.18
CA GLN A 364 15.56 -5.69 13.07
C GLN A 364 16.18 -4.93 14.23
N ALA A 365 17.32 -5.40 14.71
CA ALA A 365 18.10 -4.64 15.66
C ALA A 365 18.73 -3.41 14.98
N ILE A 366 18.73 -2.29 15.67
CA ILE A 366 19.56 -1.15 15.27
C ILE A 366 21.01 -1.56 15.49
N LYS A 367 21.70 -1.85 14.39
CA LYS A 367 23.14 -2.07 14.40
C LYS A 367 23.80 -0.73 14.13
N ASP A 368 24.56 -0.23 15.09
CA ASP A 368 25.47 0.90 14.96
C ASP A 368 24.88 2.11 14.19
N MET A 369 24.14 2.95 14.90
CA MET A 369 23.73 4.25 14.36
C MET A 369 24.97 5.01 13.90
N PRO A 370 25.07 5.43 12.62
CA PRO A 370 26.17 6.26 12.19
C PRO A 370 26.23 7.53 13.04
N LYS A 371 27.34 7.77 13.73
CA LYS A 371 27.53 8.94 14.61
C LYS A 371 27.15 10.27 13.96
N GLN A 372 27.38 10.38 12.66
CA GLN A 372 27.04 11.56 11.87
C GLN A 372 25.55 11.92 11.78
N ASN A 373 24.66 11.05 12.24
CA ASN A 373 23.22 11.25 12.22
C ASN A 373 22.59 11.34 13.62
N GLU A 374 23.38 11.18 14.70
CA GLU A 374 22.88 11.20 16.08
C GLU A 374 22.20 12.53 16.42
N ASP A 375 22.73 13.64 15.92
CA ASP A 375 22.20 14.99 16.10
C ASP A 375 20.87 15.24 15.37
N LYS A 376 20.56 14.44 14.35
CA LYS A 376 19.35 14.52 13.52
C LYS A 376 18.21 13.65 14.03
N ILE A 377 18.53 12.52 14.63
CA ILE A 377 17.53 11.56 15.13
C ILE A 377 16.94 12.06 16.46
N ARG A 378 15.63 11.94 16.60
CA ARG A 378 14.90 12.32 17.83
C ARG A 378 14.26 11.14 18.53
N ALA A 379 13.90 10.10 17.79
CA ALA A 379 13.32 8.88 18.34
C ALA A 379 13.71 7.67 17.53
N THR A 380 13.93 6.57 18.22
CA THR A 380 14.10 5.23 17.67
C THR A 380 13.37 4.25 18.57
N TRP A 381 12.81 3.19 17.98
CA TRP A 381 12.18 2.14 18.74
C TRP A 381 12.37 0.77 18.11
N TYR A 382 12.77 -0.18 18.94
CA TYR A 382 12.96 -1.58 18.60
C TYR A 382 12.89 -2.45 19.86
N GLU A 383 12.05 -3.46 19.88
CA GLU A 383 11.83 -4.39 20.98
C GLU A 383 12.18 -5.84 20.64
N GLY A 384 13.06 -6.05 19.67
CA GLY A 384 13.46 -7.39 19.24
C GLY A 384 12.78 -7.84 17.94
N PRO A 385 12.98 -9.10 17.53
CA PRO A 385 12.46 -9.60 16.25
C PRO A 385 10.93 -9.53 16.09
N GLN A 386 10.22 -9.40 17.20
CA GLN A 386 8.76 -9.30 17.22
C GLN A 386 8.25 -7.86 17.41
N THR A 387 9.07 -6.87 17.11
CA THR A 387 8.66 -5.47 17.13
C THR A 387 7.54 -5.25 16.12
N VAL A 388 6.37 -4.87 16.61
CA VAL A 388 5.18 -4.58 15.79
C VAL A 388 4.61 -3.24 16.24
N GLY A 389 4.46 -2.33 15.30
CA GLY A 389 3.89 -1.03 15.57
C GLY A 389 3.21 -0.42 14.35
N ALA A 390 2.40 0.59 14.59
CA ALA A 390 1.79 1.42 13.56
C ALA A 390 1.77 2.87 13.98
N ILE A 391 1.64 3.76 13.01
CA ILE A 391 1.47 5.19 13.28
C ILE A 391 0.01 5.57 13.08
N HIS A 392 -0.57 6.20 14.07
CA HIS A 392 -1.75 7.04 13.91
C HIS A 392 -1.30 8.40 13.38
N LEU A 393 -1.70 8.74 12.16
CA LEU A 393 -1.46 10.05 11.56
C LEU A 393 -2.77 10.82 11.53
N ALA A 394 -2.82 11.94 12.22
CA ALA A 394 -3.98 12.83 12.22
C ALA A 394 -3.62 14.22 11.68
N ALA A 395 -4.49 14.78 10.86
CA ALA A 395 -4.43 16.17 10.45
C ALA A 395 -5.46 17.00 11.21
N ASP A 396 -5.04 18.13 11.72
CA ASP A 396 -5.91 19.18 12.24
C ASP A 396 -5.70 20.50 11.47
N LYS A 397 -6.32 21.58 11.94
CA LYS A 397 -6.21 22.91 11.30
C LYS A 397 -4.81 23.51 11.33
N LYS A 398 -3.87 22.95 12.11
CA LYS A 398 -2.54 23.53 12.34
C LYS A 398 -1.40 22.57 12.08
N HIS A 399 -1.60 21.28 12.37
CA HIS A 399 -0.53 20.28 12.43
C HIS A 399 -0.94 18.99 11.74
N LEU A 400 0.08 18.22 11.33
CA LEU A 400 -0.01 16.77 11.27
C LEU A 400 0.55 16.25 12.59
N VAL A 401 -0.16 15.32 13.22
CA VAL A 401 0.28 14.66 14.45
C VAL A 401 0.51 13.20 14.15
N LEU A 402 1.74 12.74 14.35
CA LEU A 402 2.11 11.33 14.24
C LEU A 402 2.25 10.76 15.64
N THR A 403 1.58 9.66 15.92
CA THR A 403 1.69 8.92 17.18
C THR A 403 2.05 7.47 16.86
N LEU A 404 3.24 7.02 17.26
CA LEU A 404 3.63 5.61 17.17
C LEU A 404 2.98 4.84 18.30
N LEU A 405 2.27 3.79 17.97
CA LEU A 405 1.66 2.85 18.91
C LEU A 405 2.34 1.48 18.84
N ASP A 406 2.57 0.86 19.99
CA ASP A 406 2.93 -0.54 20.09
C ASP A 406 1.69 -1.44 19.94
N ARG A 407 1.89 -2.76 19.95
CA ARG A 407 0.80 -3.76 19.85
C ARG A 407 -0.24 -3.68 20.99
N ASN A 408 0.09 -3.06 22.11
CA ASN A 408 -0.78 -2.90 23.28
C ASN A 408 -1.52 -1.55 23.27
N GLY A 409 -1.23 -0.69 22.30
CA GLY A 409 -1.80 0.66 22.19
C GLY A 409 -1.08 1.70 23.05
N ASN A 410 0.12 1.41 23.55
CA ASN A 410 0.93 2.38 24.24
C ASN A 410 1.54 3.37 23.25
N GLU A 411 1.50 4.67 23.58
CA GLU A 411 2.23 5.70 22.82
C GLU A 411 3.73 5.57 23.07
N ILE A 412 4.48 5.23 22.05
CA ILE A 412 5.93 5.08 22.08
C ILE A 412 6.63 6.39 21.73
N ASP A 413 6.11 7.11 20.74
CA ASP A 413 6.61 8.40 20.30
C ASP A 413 5.48 9.26 19.73
N LYS A 414 5.64 10.59 19.85
CA LYS A 414 4.70 11.55 19.29
C LYS A 414 5.42 12.74 18.69
N CYS A 415 4.96 13.18 17.53
CA CYS A 415 5.55 14.29 16.80
C CYS A 415 4.47 15.14 16.13
N GLU A 416 4.67 16.46 16.15
CA GLU A 416 3.88 17.42 15.41
C GLU A 416 4.66 17.98 14.23
N VAL A 417 4.05 18.02 13.05
CA VAL A 417 4.60 18.63 11.84
C VAL A 417 3.77 19.85 11.51
N LEU A 418 4.40 21.02 11.57
CA LEU A 418 3.75 22.30 11.31
C LEU A 418 3.48 22.48 9.80
N ALA A 419 2.30 23.00 9.47
CA ALA A 419 2.07 23.47 8.10
C ALA A 419 2.99 24.65 7.78
N LYS A 420 3.76 24.55 6.73
CA LYS A 420 4.61 25.63 6.25
C LYS A 420 3.78 26.67 5.50
N LYS A 421 4.16 27.93 5.59
CA LYS A 421 3.61 28.98 4.70
C LYS A 421 4.22 28.76 3.30
N LYS A 422 3.40 28.31 2.38
CA LYS A 422 3.74 28.10 0.95
C LYS A 422 3.22 29.26 0.12
#